data_400084ab6bd66a48f7a9d278a9dd9edb
#
_entry.id   400084ab6bd66a48f7a9d278a9dd9edb
#
_cell.length_a   1.000
_cell.length_b   1.000
_cell.length_c   1.000
_cell.angle_alpha   90.00
_cell.angle_beta   90.00
_cell.angle_gamma   90.00
#
_symmetry.space_group_name_H-M   'P 1'
#
loop_
_entity.id
_entity.type
_entity.pdbx_description
1 polymer ?
#
loop_
_entity_poly.entity_id
_entity_poly.type
_entity_poly.pdbx_seq_one_letter_code
_entity_poly.pdbx_strand_id
1 'polypeptide(L)'
;GNSQLSSLTTGFLQKKYENQYSIIEYTRQGCSLRYKDCDYYPGSLKYQELYTIENSIIILDSYAELNLLKYEIREKNGQLIIDSTKMTESQKEEKIKHLKLTIERLVEKNNKVIILEPLPRPFINLKMFEFVNNETLDLNYDSWNVYKNNALEIYNEINLNNFSTISLDSAFCDIKTCKFYSKDSYFFIDDAHLSYYGANLVADLIVENINKKINPGKK
;
A
#
# COMPACT_ATOMS: atom_id res chain seq x y z
N GLY A 1 6.68 3.61 -6.90
CA GLY A 1 6.40 3.47 -5.48
C GLY A 1 6.83 4.67 -4.68
N ASN A 2 6.40 4.76 -3.46
CA ASN A 2 6.78 5.78 -2.49
C ASN A 2 7.77 5.24 -1.47
N SER A 3 8.13 6.04 -0.46
CA SER A 3 9.06 5.65 0.61
C SER A 3 8.59 4.45 1.45
N GLN A 4 7.28 4.18 1.51
CA GLN A 4 6.75 3.02 2.23
C GLN A 4 7.08 1.71 1.51
N LEU A 5 6.92 1.68 0.19
CA LEU A 5 7.30 0.52 -0.61
C LEU A 5 8.82 0.30 -0.58
N SER A 6 9.61 1.37 -0.57
CA SER A 6 11.07 1.29 -0.47
C SER A 6 11.54 0.60 0.81
N SER A 7 10.86 0.82 1.93
CA SER A 7 11.20 0.12 3.18
C SER A 7 10.91 -1.39 3.12
N LEU A 8 9.97 -1.83 2.28
CA LEU A 8 9.66 -3.24 2.06
C LEU A 8 10.67 -3.95 1.15
N THR A 9 11.20 -3.22 0.16
CA THR A 9 12.02 -3.83 -0.91
C THR A 9 13.49 -3.88 -0.56
N THR A 10 14.03 -2.84 0.05
CA THR A 10 15.48 -2.64 0.24
C THR A 10 16.18 -3.62 1.19
N GLY A 11 15.55 -4.57 1.74
CA GLY A 11 16.24 -5.53 2.61
C GLY A 11 15.51 -6.84 2.80
N PHE A 12 14.21 -6.89 2.59
CA PHE A 12 13.40 -8.03 2.98
C PHE A 12 13.01 -8.91 1.82
N LEU A 13 12.35 -8.34 0.82
CA LEU A 13 11.94 -9.12 -0.35
C LEU A 13 13.16 -9.64 -1.10
N GLN A 14 14.22 -8.84 -1.26
CA GLN A 14 15.43 -9.29 -1.93
C GLN A 14 16.15 -10.42 -1.15
N LYS A 15 16.49 -10.22 0.12
CA LYS A 15 17.25 -11.22 0.89
C LYS A 15 16.48 -12.49 1.20
N LYS A 16 15.18 -12.38 1.47
CA LYS A 16 14.38 -13.53 1.90
C LYS A 16 13.91 -14.38 0.73
N TYR A 17 13.77 -13.80 -0.45
CA TYR A 17 13.17 -14.44 -1.63
C TYR A 17 14.05 -14.40 -2.88
N GLU A 18 15.32 -14.03 -2.77
CA GLU A 18 16.29 -13.95 -3.89
C GLU A 18 16.43 -15.26 -4.68
N ASN A 19 16.22 -16.40 -4.03
CA ASN A 19 16.24 -17.71 -4.68
C ASN A 19 14.93 -18.07 -5.41
N GLN A 20 13.86 -17.28 -5.24
CA GLN A 20 12.55 -17.54 -5.82
C GLN A 20 12.16 -16.50 -6.88
N TYR A 21 12.60 -15.26 -6.71
CA TYR A 21 12.22 -14.13 -7.54
C TYR A 21 13.38 -13.20 -7.81
N SER A 22 13.48 -12.71 -9.04
CA SER A 22 14.26 -11.51 -9.34
C SER A 22 13.40 -10.30 -9.05
N ILE A 23 13.84 -9.44 -8.13
CA ILE A 23 13.08 -8.25 -7.71
C ILE A 23 13.78 -7.01 -8.25
N ILE A 24 13.05 -6.22 -9.03
CA ILE A 24 13.50 -4.92 -9.50
C ILE A 24 12.61 -3.86 -8.85
N GLU A 25 13.23 -2.92 -8.15
CA GLU A 25 12.55 -1.83 -7.50
C GLU A 25 12.57 -0.56 -8.34
N TYR A 26 11.37 -0.02 -8.58
CA TYR A 26 11.18 1.30 -9.16
C TYR A 26 10.48 2.20 -8.14
N THR A 27 11.25 2.86 -7.29
CA THR A 27 10.71 3.82 -6.33
C THR A 27 11.12 5.24 -6.67
N ARG A 28 10.19 6.18 -6.46
CA ARG A 28 10.44 7.60 -6.56
C ARG A 28 9.57 8.36 -5.59
N GLN A 29 10.17 9.21 -4.80
CA GLN A 29 9.46 10.06 -3.87
C GLN A 29 8.49 11.00 -4.63
N GLY A 30 7.24 11.06 -4.20
CA GLY A 30 6.22 11.95 -4.77
C GLY A 30 5.62 11.51 -6.10
N CYS A 31 6.03 10.36 -6.68
CA CYS A 31 5.38 9.82 -7.87
C CYS A 31 4.17 8.96 -7.48
N SER A 32 3.00 9.42 -7.88
CA SER A 32 1.80 8.58 -7.93
C SER A 32 1.79 7.75 -9.22
N LEU A 33 0.94 6.73 -9.30
CA LEU A 33 0.70 5.94 -10.52
C LEU A 33 0.09 6.75 -11.69
N ARG A 34 0.05 8.06 -11.56
CA ARG A 34 -0.47 8.95 -12.59
C ARG A 34 0.56 9.15 -13.68
N TYR A 35 0.21 8.73 -14.85
CA TYR A 35 1.01 8.86 -16.06
C TYR A 35 1.53 10.29 -16.32
N LYS A 36 0.77 11.32 -15.96
CA LYS A 36 1.16 12.72 -16.16
C LYS A 36 2.05 13.31 -15.07
N ASP A 37 1.90 12.87 -13.82
CA ASP A 37 2.60 13.49 -12.67
C ASP A 37 4.08 13.11 -12.63
N CYS A 38 4.49 12.05 -13.33
CA CYS A 38 5.88 11.60 -13.41
C CYS A 38 6.63 12.13 -14.63
N ASP A 39 5.94 12.69 -15.63
CA ASP A 39 6.57 13.25 -16.82
C ASP A 39 7.26 14.60 -16.58
N TYR A 40 7.01 15.23 -15.44
CA TYR A 40 7.48 16.58 -15.16
C TYR A 40 8.94 16.70 -14.72
N TYR A 41 9.67 15.59 -14.56
CA TYR A 41 11.08 15.63 -14.15
C TYR A 41 12.02 14.96 -15.16
N PRO A 42 13.19 15.56 -15.44
CA PRO A 42 14.19 15.03 -16.37
C PRO A 42 14.88 13.72 -15.89
N GLY A 43 14.21 12.87 -15.21
CA GLY A 43 14.65 11.55 -14.73
C GLY A 43 13.58 10.48 -14.89
N SER A 44 12.50 10.80 -15.61
CA SER A 44 11.33 9.93 -15.82
C SER A 44 11.58 8.70 -16.73
N LEU A 45 12.78 8.55 -17.30
CA LEU A 45 13.20 7.37 -18.05
C LEU A 45 12.88 6.04 -17.33
N LYS A 46 13.01 6.00 -16.00
CA LYS A 46 12.69 4.79 -15.21
C LYS A 46 11.23 4.36 -15.27
N TYR A 47 10.29 5.31 -15.41
CA TYR A 47 8.88 4.95 -15.56
C TYR A 47 8.52 4.51 -16.98
N GLN A 48 9.21 5.04 -17.99
CA GLN A 48 9.09 4.51 -19.36
C GLN A 48 9.60 3.07 -19.43
N GLU A 49 10.66 2.74 -18.71
CA GLU A 49 11.16 1.37 -18.58
C GLU A 49 10.12 0.41 -17.98
N LEU A 50 9.28 0.87 -17.04
CA LEU A 50 8.21 0.05 -16.47
C LEU A 50 7.25 -0.48 -17.56
N TYR A 51 6.96 0.32 -18.57
CA TYR A 51 6.09 -0.09 -19.68
C TYR A 51 6.78 -1.01 -20.70
N THR A 52 8.08 -1.25 -20.56
CA THR A 52 8.81 -2.24 -21.37
C THR A 52 8.86 -3.63 -20.72
N ILE A 53 8.48 -3.74 -19.45
CA ILE A 53 8.48 -5.00 -18.70
C ILE A 53 7.37 -5.90 -19.25
N GLU A 54 7.70 -7.15 -19.49
CA GLU A 54 6.81 -8.17 -20.03
C GLU A 54 6.85 -9.44 -19.18
N ASN A 55 5.76 -10.23 -19.19
CA ASN A 55 5.65 -11.55 -18.56
C ASN A 55 6.07 -11.57 -17.07
N SER A 56 5.75 -10.50 -16.36
CA SER A 56 6.21 -10.26 -14.99
C SER A 56 5.05 -10.02 -14.03
N ILE A 57 5.37 -10.09 -12.72
CA ILE A 57 4.45 -9.62 -11.67
C ILE A 57 4.86 -8.21 -11.33
N ILE A 58 3.95 -7.27 -11.53
CA ILE A 58 4.17 -5.86 -11.19
C ILE A 58 3.36 -5.54 -9.93
N ILE A 59 4.06 -5.15 -8.89
CA ILE A 59 3.46 -4.76 -7.61
C ILE A 59 3.48 -3.23 -7.52
N LEU A 60 2.32 -2.66 -7.35
CA LEU A 60 2.12 -1.23 -7.19
C LEU A 60 1.48 -0.96 -5.84
N ASP A 61 1.76 0.19 -5.26
CA ASP A 61 1.14 0.58 -4.00
C ASP A 61 0.05 1.65 -4.24
N SER A 62 -0.99 1.62 -3.42
CA SER A 62 -2.15 2.52 -3.47
C SER A 62 -2.08 3.67 -2.46
N TYR A 63 -0.93 3.91 -1.84
CA TYR A 63 -0.81 4.94 -0.81
C TYR A 63 -1.17 6.35 -1.31
N ALA A 64 -0.90 6.63 -2.58
CA ALA A 64 -1.22 7.93 -3.17
C ALA A 64 -2.73 8.24 -3.15
N GLU A 65 -3.57 7.23 -3.19
CA GLU A 65 -5.02 7.35 -3.19
C GLU A 65 -5.56 7.80 -1.85
N LEU A 66 -4.94 7.39 -0.74
CA LEU A 66 -5.29 7.90 0.60
C LEU A 66 -5.13 9.42 0.71
N ASN A 67 -4.12 9.98 0.04
CA ASN A 67 -3.88 11.42 0.07
C ASN A 67 -4.93 12.26 -0.67
N LEU A 68 -5.86 11.59 -1.38
CA LEU A 68 -6.97 12.24 -2.08
C LEU A 68 -8.17 12.47 -1.18
N LEU A 69 -8.23 11.73 -0.09
CA LEU A 69 -9.31 11.84 0.89
C LEU A 69 -8.94 12.92 1.91
N LYS A 70 -9.90 13.76 2.24
CA LYS A 70 -9.80 14.56 3.46
C LYS A 70 -10.19 13.70 4.64
N TYR A 71 -9.42 13.77 5.70
CA TYR A 71 -9.68 13.02 6.90
C TYR A 71 -9.35 13.83 8.15
N GLU A 72 -9.99 13.50 9.24
CA GLU A 72 -9.69 13.98 10.58
C GLU A 72 -9.43 12.78 11.48
N ILE A 73 -8.51 12.94 12.42
CA ILE A 73 -8.20 11.90 13.40
C ILE A 73 -8.58 12.42 14.77
N ARG A 74 -9.27 11.59 15.51
CA ARG A 74 -9.63 11.85 16.92
C ARG A 74 -9.39 10.61 17.75
N GLU A 75 -9.09 10.81 19.02
CA GLU A 75 -9.07 9.75 20.02
C GLU A 75 -10.48 9.60 20.61
N LYS A 76 -10.92 8.36 20.79
CA LYS A 76 -12.16 8.02 21.48
C LYS A 76 -12.02 6.68 22.18
N ASN A 77 -12.23 6.66 23.48
CA ASN A 77 -12.16 5.44 24.31
C ASN A 77 -10.84 4.66 24.18
N GLY A 78 -9.72 5.35 24.11
CA GLY A 78 -8.39 4.74 23.97
C GLY A 78 -8.09 4.22 22.56
N GLN A 79 -8.85 4.64 21.56
CA GLN A 79 -8.60 4.29 20.16
C GLN A 79 -8.54 5.52 19.26
N LEU A 80 -7.72 5.42 18.22
CA LEU A 80 -7.73 6.37 17.10
C LEU A 80 -8.89 6.06 16.18
N ILE A 81 -9.66 7.08 15.85
CA ILE A 81 -10.77 7.03 14.89
C ILE A 81 -10.43 7.92 13.71
N ILE A 82 -10.64 7.41 12.50
CA ILE A 82 -10.49 8.17 11.26
C ILE A 82 -11.88 8.52 10.73
N ASP A 83 -12.17 9.80 10.66
CA ASP A 83 -13.34 10.30 9.96
C ASP A 83 -12.90 10.81 8.57
N SER A 84 -13.36 10.18 7.50
CA SER A 84 -12.96 10.53 6.14
C SER A 84 -14.14 10.98 5.28
N THR A 85 -13.86 11.89 4.34
CA THR A 85 -14.81 12.24 3.28
C THR A 85 -14.59 11.37 2.05
N LYS A 86 -15.64 11.16 1.27
CA LYS A 86 -15.53 10.53 -0.05
C LYS A 86 -14.92 11.50 -1.08
N MET A 87 -14.28 10.95 -2.10
CA MET A 87 -13.92 11.72 -3.29
C MET A 87 -15.18 12.23 -4.01
N THR A 88 -15.09 13.40 -4.64
CA THR A 88 -16.13 13.87 -5.56
C THR A 88 -16.12 13.03 -6.84
N GLU A 89 -17.24 12.92 -7.55
CA GLU A 89 -17.30 12.16 -8.81
C GLU A 89 -16.28 12.67 -9.84
N SER A 90 -16.12 13.97 -10.00
CA SER A 90 -15.13 14.55 -10.92
C SER A 90 -13.68 14.14 -10.55
N GLN A 91 -13.36 14.06 -9.26
CA GLN A 91 -12.04 13.58 -8.81
C GLN A 91 -11.85 12.09 -9.09
N LYS A 92 -12.90 11.29 -8.96
CA LYS A 92 -12.85 9.86 -9.27
C LYS A 92 -12.65 9.63 -10.76
N GLU A 93 -13.48 10.24 -11.61
CA GLU A 93 -13.42 10.05 -13.06
C GLU A 93 -12.04 10.34 -13.63
N GLU A 94 -11.44 11.49 -13.26
CA GLU A 94 -10.08 11.83 -13.72
C GLU A 94 -9.06 10.77 -13.32
N LYS A 95 -9.15 10.29 -12.08
CA LYS A 95 -8.19 9.31 -11.52
C LYS A 95 -8.37 7.93 -12.10
N ILE A 96 -9.62 7.46 -12.19
CA ILE A 96 -9.95 6.17 -12.79
C ILE A 96 -9.41 6.11 -14.22
N LYS A 97 -9.63 7.17 -15.01
CA LYS A 97 -9.14 7.22 -16.39
C LYS A 97 -7.62 7.03 -16.48
N HIS A 98 -6.85 7.74 -15.67
CA HIS A 98 -5.38 7.64 -15.71
C HIS A 98 -4.87 6.32 -15.16
N LEU A 99 -5.43 5.86 -14.05
CA LEU A 99 -5.08 4.58 -13.43
C LEU A 99 -5.38 3.42 -14.36
N LYS A 100 -6.57 3.40 -14.96
CA LYS A 100 -7.00 2.38 -15.91
C LYS A 100 -6.05 2.29 -17.10
N LEU A 101 -5.72 3.41 -17.74
CA LEU A 101 -4.76 3.45 -18.84
C LEU A 101 -3.38 2.90 -18.44
N THR A 102 -2.91 3.22 -17.23
CA THR A 102 -1.63 2.69 -16.73
C THR A 102 -1.69 1.18 -16.56
N ILE A 103 -2.72 0.68 -15.90
CA ILE A 103 -2.87 -0.77 -15.64
C ILE A 103 -3.09 -1.52 -16.95
N GLU A 104 -3.93 -1.02 -17.86
CA GLU A 104 -4.15 -1.62 -19.19
C GLU A 104 -2.85 -1.81 -19.95
N ARG A 105 -2.01 -0.77 -20.03
CA ARG A 105 -0.70 -0.86 -20.70
C ARG A 105 0.22 -1.92 -20.08
N LEU A 106 0.21 -2.04 -18.75
CA LEU A 106 1.02 -3.05 -18.07
C LEU A 106 0.47 -4.45 -18.33
N VAL A 107 -0.84 -4.63 -18.34
CA VAL A 107 -1.50 -5.91 -18.59
C VAL A 107 -1.36 -6.34 -20.05
N GLU A 108 -1.39 -5.42 -21.02
CA GLU A 108 -1.17 -5.69 -22.44
C GLU A 108 0.17 -6.38 -22.74
N LYS A 109 1.17 -6.18 -21.86
CA LYS A 109 2.49 -6.83 -21.91
C LYS A 109 2.53 -8.20 -21.22
N ASN A 110 1.38 -8.82 -21.04
CA ASN A 110 1.23 -10.10 -20.32
C ASN A 110 1.75 -10.06 -18.87
N ASN A 111 1.74 -8.89 -18.24
CA ASN A 111 2.07 -8.77 -16.84
C ASN A 111 0.85 -9.07 -15.98
N LYS A 112 1.12 -9.58 -14.76
CA LYS A 112 0.17 -9.60 -13.65
C LYS A 112 0.35 -8.34 -12.83
N VAL A 113 -0.66 -7.49 -12.76
CA VAL A 113 -0.61 -6.25 -11.98
C VAL A 113 -1.32 -6.45 -10.65
N ILE A 114 -0.61 -6.20 -9.57
CA ILE A 114 -1.12 -6.34 -8.20
C ILE A 114 -0.99 -4.99 -7.51
N ILE A 115 -2.10 -4.47 -7.00
CA ILE A 115 -2.10 -3.29 -6.14
C ILE A 115 -2.02 -3.75 -4.69
N LEU A 116 -1.06 -3.24 -3.94
CA LEU A 116 -1.08 -3.34 -2.48
C LEU A 116 -2.07 -2.32 -1.94
N GLU A 117 -3.07 -2.80 -1.23
CA GLU A 117 -4.00 -1.92 -0.53
C GLU A 117 -3.26 -1.10 0.53
N PRO A 118 -3.78 0.09 0.89
CA PRO A 118 -3.15 0.92 1.89
C PRO A 118 -2.90 0.18 3.20
N LEU A 119 -1.75 0.42 3.80
CA LEU A 119 -1.43 -0.09 5.13
C LEU A 119 -2.19 0.71 6.20
N PRO A 120 -2.79 0.05 7.20
CA PRO A 120 -3.18 0.73 8.41
C PRO A 120 -1.92 1.32 9.07
N ARG A 121 -1.93 2.61 9.30
CA ARG A 121 -0.79 3.33 9.90
C ARG A 121 -1.24 4.10 11.13
N PRO A 122 -0.33 4.43 12.04
CA PRO A 122 -0.72 5.10 13.27
C PRO A 122 -1.23 6.54 13.07
N PHE A 123 -0.87 7.23 11.98
CA PHE A 123 -1.18 8.63 11.72
C PHE A 123 -0.63 9.65 12.73
N ILE A 124 -0.11 9.17 13.84
CA ILE A 124 0.57 9.94 14.88
C ILE A 124 1.90 9.28 15.21
N ASN A 125 2.84 10.03 15.77
CA ASN A 125 4.08 9.45 16.24
C ASN A 125 3.81 8.71 17.57
N LEU A 126 3.62 7.39 17.49
CA LEU A 126 3.29 6.55 18.66
C LEU A 126 4.32 6.62 19.77
N LYS A 127 5.62 6.67 19.43
CA LYS A 127 6.68 6.77 20.45
C LYS A 127 6.60 8.07 21.22
N MET A 128 6.33 9.18 20.54
CA MET A 128 6.10 10.45 21.19
C MET A 128 4.83 10.45 22.03
N PHE A 129 3.75 9.85 21.51
CA PHE A 129 2.50 9.72 22.25
C PHE A 129 2.68 8.92 23.53
N GLU A 130 3.29 7.73 23.45
CA GLU A 130 3.61 6.88 24.61
C GLU A 130 4.51 7.60 25.62
N PHE A 131 5.54 8.28 25.13
CA PHE A 131 6.46 9.04 26.00
C PHE A 131 5.74 10.15 26.79
N VAL A 132 4.79 10.85 26.14
CA VAL A 132 4.06 11.95 26.78
C VAL A 132 2.94 11.45 27.70
N ASN A 133 2.21 10.42 27.28
CA ASN A 133 0.97 10.00 27.93
C ASN A 133 1.13 8.69 28.72
N ASN A 134 2.26 8.00 28.57
CA ASN A 134 2.51 6.66 29.13
C ASN A 134 1.44 5.62 28.71
N GLU A 135 0.89 5.78 27.51
CA GLU A 135 -0.17 4.97 26.94
C GLU A 135 0.14 4.66 25.48
N THR A 136 -0.46 3.58 24.96
CA THR A 136 -0.44 3.22 23.53
C THR A 136 -1.83 3.32 22.97
N LEU A 137 -1.95 3.73 21.70
CA LEU A 137 -3.23 3.82 21.02
C LEU A 137 -3.30 2.82 19.87
N ASP A 138 -4.38 2.07 19.83
CA ASP A 138 -4.76 1.23 18.69
C ASP A 138 -5.66 2.02 17.73
N LEU A 139 -5.66 1.65 16.45
CA LEU A 139 -6.58 2.21 15.47
C LEU A 139 -7.86 1.39 15.44
N ASN A 140 -9.01 2.05 15.49
CA ASN A 140 -10.29 1.38 15.32
C ASN A 140 -10.42 0.82 13.90
N TYR A 141 -10.67 -0.49 13.78
CA TYR A 141 -10.70 -1.19 12.49
C TYR A 141 -11.85 -0.74 11.60
N ASP A 142 -13.05 -0.50 12.16
CA ASP A 142 -14.20 -0.09 11.35
C ASP A 142 -13.93 1.28 10.68
N SER A 143 -13.38 2.24 11.41
CA SER A 143 -13.05 3.55 10.86
C SER A 143 -11.93 3.47 9.83
N TRP A 144 -10.92 2.64 10.06
CA TRP A 144 -9.87 2.35 9.09
C TRP A 144 -10.46 1.73 7.82
N ASN A 145 -11.30 0.72 7.96
CA ASN A 145 -11.89 0.02 6.82
C ASN A 145 -12.76 0.94 5.95
N VAL A 146 -13.53 1.84 6.57
CA VAL A 146 -14.27 2.86 5.83
C VAL A 146 -13.33 3.79 5.06
N TYR A 147 -12.28 4.30 5.71
CA TYR A 147 -11.31 5.18 5.08
C TYR A 147 -10.57 4.48 3.92
N LYS A 148 -10.09 3.26 4.15
CA LYS A 148 -9.43 2.44 3.13
C LYS A 148 -10.35 2.19 1.94
N ASN A 149 -11.58 1.74 2.17
CA ASN A 149 -12.53 1.43 1.10
C ASN A 149 -12.91 2.65 0.27
N ASN A 150 -13.02 3.83 0.88
CA ASN A 150 -13.21 5.09 0.15
C ASN A 150 -12.02 5.39 -0.80
N ALA A 151 -10.79 5.04 -0.42
CA ALA A 151 -9.63 5.19 -1.29
C ALA A 151 -9.59 4.14 -2.41
N LEU A 152 -10.02 2.91 -2.12
CA LEU A 152 -10.01 1.79 -3.05
C LEU A 152 -11.17 1.80 -4.04
N GLU A 153 -12.17 2.65 -3.87
CA GLU A 153 -13.35 2.72 -4.74
C GLU A 153 -12.98 2.85 -6.23
N ILE A 154 -11.88 3.57 -6.53
CA ILE A 154 -11.38 3.75 -7.89
C ILE A 154 -10.90 2.46 -8.56
N TYR A 155 -10.49 1.45 -7.79
CA TYR A 155 -10.01 0.18 -8.33
C TYR A 155 -11.14 -0.80 -8.65
N ASN A 156 -12.33 -0.61 -8.07
CA ASN A 156 -13.50 -1.46 -8.29
C ASN A 156 -14.02 -1.39 -9.74
N GLU A 157 -13.68 -0.32 -10.46
CA GLU A 157 -14.07 -0.13 -11.86
C GLU A 157 -13.08 -0.74 -12.86
N ILE A 158 -11.97 -1.30 -12.36
CA ILE A 158 -10.96 -1.92 -13.20
C ILE A 158 -11.25 -3.43 -13.33
N ASN A 159 -11.86 -3.81 -14.41
CA ASN A 159 -12.21 -5.21 -14.70
C ASN A 159 -11.26 -5.80 -15.74
N LEU A 160 -10.08 -6.26 -15.30
CA LEU A 160 -9.04 -6.87 -16.13
C LEU A 160 -8.60 -8.21 -15.54
N ASN A 161 -8.46 -9.23 -16.37
CA ASN A 161 -8.15 -10.60 -15.93
C ASN A 161 -6.81 -10.74 -15.18
N ASN A 162 -5.82 -9.92 -15.52
CA ASN A 162 -4.48 -9.93 -14.92
C ASN A 162 -4.28 -8.82 -13.88
N PHE A 163 -5.37 -8.29 -13.33
CA PHE A 163 -5.35 -7.27 -12.30
C PHE A 163 -5.96 -7.79 -11.00
N SER A 164 -5.39 -7.43 -9.87
CA SER A 164 -5.93 -7.75 -8.55
C SER A 164 -5.37 -6.85 -7.45
N THR A 165 -6.01 -6.83 -6.29
CA THR A 165 -5.50 -6.18 -5.07
C THR A 165 -5.06 -7.23 -4.04
N ILE A 166 -4.20 -6.82 -3.11
CA ILE A 166 -3.82 -7.58 -1.91
C ILE A 166 -4.05 -6.69 -0.70
N SER A 167 -4.94 -7.11 0.19
CA SER A 167 -5.12 -6.46 1.50
C SER A 167 -3.95 -6.80 2.42
N LEU A 168 -3.48 -5.78 3.13
CA LEU A 168 -2.38 -5.88 4.09
C LEU A 168 -2.88 -5.77 5.54
N ASP A 169 -4.18 -5.67 5.76
CA ASP A 169 -4.78 -5.49 7.09
C ASP A 169 -4.40 -6.60 8.06
N SER A 170 -4.40 -7.85 7.60
CA SER A 170 -4.12 -9.01 8.46
C SER A 170 -2.70 -9.04 9.05
N ALA A 171 -1.79 -8.20 8.57
CA ALA A 171 -0.48 -8.03 9.20
C ALA A 171 -0.58 -7.28 10.54
N PHE A 172 -1.58 -6.43 10.71
CA PHE A 172 -1.67 -5.52 11.85
C PHE A 172 -3.02 -5.52 12.56
N CYS A 173 -4.09 -5.95 11.89
CA CYS A 173 -5.47 -5.80 12.37
C CYS A 173 -6.11 -7.15 12.71
N ASP A 174 -6.90 -7.14 13.76
CA ASP A 174 -7.97 -8.08 14.00
C ASP A 174 -9.33 -7.49 13.58
N ILE A 175 -10.43 -8.11 13.98
CA ILE A 175 -11.78 -7.66 13.61
C ILE A 175 -12.23 -6.36 14.32
N LYS A 176 -11.46 -5.85 15.26
CA LYS A 176 -11.83 -4.69 16.08
C LYS A 176 -10.81 -3.56 16.01
N THR A 177 -9.53 -3.93 15.99
CA THR A 177 -8.44 -2.97 16.13
C THR A 177 -7.27 -3.29 15.22
N CYS A 178 -6.54 -2.26 14.81
CA CYS A 178 -5.22 -2.39 14.21
C CYS A 178 -4.18 -1.95 15.24
N LYS A 179 -3.22 -2.84 15.51
CA LYS A 179 -2.12 -2.61 16.44
C LYS A 179 -0.88 -2.21 15.68
N PHE A 180 -0.10 -1.33 16.27
CA PHE A 180 1.12 -0.80 15.67
C PHE A 180 2.39 -1.20 16.43
N TYR A 181 2.22 -2.07 17.42
CA TYR A 181 3.29 -2.57 18.28
C TYR A 181 2.97 -4.00 18.73
N SER A 182 4.02 -4.73 19.04
CA SER A 182 3.97 -5.97 19.82
C SER A 182 4.59 -5.73 21.18
N LYS A 183 4.63 -6.74 22.04
CA LYS A 183 5.24 -6.67 23.37
C LYS A 183 6.65 -6.08 23.36
N ASP A 184 7.44 -6.35 22.30
CA ASP A 184 8.86 -6.04 22.25
C ASP A 184 9.26 -5.14 21.07
N SER A 185 8.31 -4.73 20.20
CA SER A 185 8.66 -4.03 18.97
C SER A 185 7.52 -3.18 18.42
N TYR A 186 7.86 -2.00 17.90
CA TYR A 186 6.97 -1.21 17.07
C TYR A 186 7.00 -1.68 15.64
N PHE A 187 5.84 -1.69 14.98
CA PHE A 187 5.71 -2.02 13.55
C PHE A 187 6.04 -0.84 12.65
N PHE A 188 6.01 0.37 13.20
CA PHE A 188 6.31 1.62 12.50
C PHE A 188 7.43 2.38 13.23
N ILE A 189 8.27 3.08 12.47
CA ILE A 189 9.32 3.96 13.00
C ILE A 189 8.82 5.37 13.27
N ASP A 190 7.76 5.78 12.54
CA ASP A 190 7.07 7.06 12.67
C ASP A 190 5.57 6.88 12.38
N ASP A 191 4.88 7.94 11.98
CA ASP A 191 3.45 7.94 11.66
C ASP A 191 3.08 7.23 10.35
N ALA A 192 4.06 6.83 9.55
CA ALA A 192 3.83 6.29 8.20
C ALA A 192 4.78 5.16 7.78
N HIS A 193 6.04 5.17 8.23
CA HIS A 193 7.06 4.24 7.72
C HIS A 193 7.17 2.99 8.59
N LEU A 194 7.20 1.84 7.93
CA LEU A 194 7.38 0.55 8.59
C LEU A 194 8.77 0.46 9.25
N SER A 195 8.80 -0.12 10.44
CA SER A 195 10.03 -0.61 11.04
C SER A 195 10.52 -1.87 10.31
N TYR A 196 11.72 -2.32 10.67
CA TYR A 196 12.24 -3.60 10.21
C TYR A 196 11.27 -4.76 10.50
N TYR A 197 10.69 -4.80 11.68
CA TYR A 197 9.76 -5.85 12.09
C TYR A 197 8.44 -5.77 11.32
N GLY A 198 7.86 -4.58 11.20
CA GLY A 198 6.64 -4.36 10.42
C GLY A 198 6.82 -4.70 8.93
N ALA A 199 7.96 -4.32 8.36
CA ALA A 199 8.29 -4.63 6.97
C ALA A 199 8.39 -6.15 6.71
N ASN A 200 8.89 -6.93 7.66
CA ASN A 200 8.91 -8.39 7.57
C ASN A 200 7.51 -8.99 7.51
N LEU A 201 6.63 -8.56 8.42
CA LEU A 201 5.25 -9.07 8.45
C LEU A 201 4.54 -8.82 7.11
N VAL A 202 4.70 -7.62 6.56
CA VAL A 202 4.08 -7.25 5.29
C VAL A 202 4.70 -8.03 4.12
N ALA A 203 6.02 -8.18 4.09
CA ALA A 203 6.71 -8.95 3.04
C ALA A 203 6.23 -10.41 2.99
N ASP A 204 6.10 -11.06 4.15
CA ASP A 204 5.59 -12.43 4.24
C ASP A 204 4.17 -12.56 3.70
N LEU A 205 3.30 -11.64 4.10
CA LEU A 205 1.92 -11.59 3.65
C LEU A 205 1.81 -11.37 2.13
N ILE A 206 2.62 -10.48 1.56
CA ILE A 206 2.66 -10.23 0.11
C ILE A 206 3.04 -11.52 -0.63
N VAL A 207 4.14 -12.17 -0.22
CA VAL A 207 4.63 -13.37 -0.91
C VAL A 207 3.65 -14.53 -0.76
N GLU A 208 3.04 -14.73 0.40
CA GLU A 208 2.00 -15.73 0.60
C GLU A 208 0.82 -15.52 -0.37
N ASN A 209 0.35 -14.29 -0.50
CA ASN A 209 -0.74 -13.97 -1.42
C ASN A 209 -0.36 -14.12 -2.89
N ILE A 210 0.86 -13.74 -3.27
CA ILE A 210 1.38 -13.96 -4.62
C ILE A 210 1.42 -15.45 -4.93
N ASN A 211 1.97 -16.26 -4.05
CA ASN A 211 2.07 -17.70 -4.23
C ASN A 211 0.70 -18.37 -4.39
N LYS A 212 -0.30 -17.97 -3.59
CA LYS A 212 -1.68 -18.45 -3.72
C LYS A 212 -2.30 -18.10 -5.07
N LYS A 213 -1.99 -16.90 -5.61
CA LYS A 213 -2.53 -16.43 -6.90
C LYS A 213 -1.82 -17.03 -8.11
N ILE A 214 -0.53 -17.36 -7.99
CA ILE A 214 0.26 -17.96 -9.08
C ILE A 214 0.04 -19.48 -9.13
N ASN A 215 -0.10 -20.14 -7.99
CA ASN A 215 -0.20 -21.59 -7.86
C ASN A 215 -1.50 -22.00 -7.11
N PRO A 216 -2.69 -21.76 -7.69
CA PRO A 216 -3.95 -21.98 -6.99
C PRO A 216 -4.24 -23.44 -6.60
N GLY A 217 -3.39 -24.39 -7.00
CA GLY A 217 -3.54 -25.84 -6.74
C GLY A 217 -2.44 -26.50 -5.92
N LYS A 218 -1.41 -25.77 -5.48
CA LYS A 218 -0.38 -26.34 -4.59
C LYS A 218 -0.72 -25.96 -3.15
N LYS A 219 -1.40 -26.90 -2.46
CA LYS A 219 -1.48 -26.92 -0.98
C LYS A 219 -0.33 -27.73 -0.43
#